data_a89be4e0608d956c35aa32280b841f2f
#
_entry.id   a89be4e0608d956c35aa32280b841f2f
#
_cell.length_a   1.000
_cell.length_b   1.000
_cell.length_c   1.000
_cell.angle_alpha   90.00
_cell.angle_beta   90.00
_cell.angle_gamma   90.00
#
_symmetry.space_group_name_H-M   'P 1'
#
loop_
_entity.id
_entity.type
_entity.pdbx_description
1 polymer ?
#
loop_
_entity_poly.entity_id
_entity_poly.type
_entity_poly.pdbx_seq_one_letter_code
_entity_poly.pdbx_strand_id
1 'polypeptide(L)'
;MVLGMTKIYKFQDDISTEILKKLENHSSLAIDTEGSGLQIPHRDKLSLVQISTGNNDAYIVQPNRKTYKAPNIVKILENENITKIGH
;
A
#
# COMPACT_ATOMS: atom_id res chain seq x y z
N MET A 1 -8.23 5.51 22.85
CA MET A 1 -8.05 5.64 22.25
C MET A 1 -7.84 6.33 21.45
N VAL A 2 -7.66 6.74 21.19
CA VAL A 2 -7.57 7.31 20.45
C VAL A 2 -7.10 7.31 19.65
N LEU A 3 -7.09 7.04 19.48
CA LEU A 3 -6.70 6.86 18.60
C LEU A 3 -6.61 7.65 17.61
N GLY A 4 -6.98 8.17 17.12
CA GLY A 4 -7.14 9.03 16.07
C GLY A 4 -5.99 9.82 15.57
N MET A 5 -4.86 9.50 15.97
CA MET A 5 -3.68 10.25 15.57
C MET A 5 -2.97 9.65 14.37
N THR A 6 -3.66 8.82 13.64
CA THR A 6 -3.07 8.22 12.45
C THR A 6 -2.79 9.30 11.43
N LYS A 7 -1.59 9.31 10.92
CA LYS A 7 -1.24 10.15 9.79
C LYS A 7 -1.46 9.37 8.52
N ILE A 8 -2.16 9.98 7.59
CA ILE A 8 -2.50 9.32 6.34
C ILE A 8 -1.84 10.08 5.22
N TYR A 9 -1.05 9.36 4.44
CA TYR A 9 -0.35 9.90 3.29
C TYR A 9 -0.95 9.28 2.04
N LYS A 10 -1.36 10.10 1.10
CA LYS A 10 -2.02 9.62 -0.10
C LYS A 10 -1.13 9.82 -1.30
N PHE A 11 -1.08 8.82 -2.14
CA PHE A 11 -0.25 8.82 -3.32
C PHE A 11 -1.06 8.38 -4.52
N GLN A 12 -0.74 8.96 -5.66
CA GLN A 12 -1.34 8.58 -6.92
C GLN A 12 -0.34 7.70 -7.66
N ASP A 13 -0.80 6.57 -8.14
CA ASP A 13 -0.05 5.61 -8.95
C ASP A 13 0.96 4.77 -8.16
N ASP A 14 1.80 5.37 -7.36
CA ASP A 14 2.84 4.64 -6.64
C ASP A 14 3.33 5.51 -5.48
N ILE A 15 4.04 4.90 -4.56
CA ILE A 15 4.71 5.66 -3.52
C ILE A 15 6.00 6.24 -4.08
N SER A 16 6.46 7.32 -3.47
CA SER A 16 7.72 7.92 -3.88
C SER A 16 8.89 7.04 -3.44
N THR A 17 10.03 7.26 -4.06
CA THR A 17 11.25 6.55 -3.68
C THR A 17 11.62 6.85 -2.23
N GLU A 18 11.35 8.06 -1.79
CA GLU A 18 11.63 8.45 -0.42
C GLU A 18 10.81 7.63 0.56
N ILE A 19 9.53 7.46 0.26
CA ILE A 19 8.66 6.65 1.11
C ILE A 19 9.06 5.18 1.03
N LEU A 20 9.44 4.71 -0.16
CA LEU A 20 9.92 3.34 -0.30
C LEU A 20 11.07 3.07 0.66
N LYS A 21 12.04 3.98 0.72
CA LYS A 21 13.18 3.79 1.60
C LYS A 21 12.77 3.77 3.06
N LYS A 22 11.83 4.62 3.43
CA LYS A 22 11.31 4.61 4.79
C LYS A 22 10.67 3.27 5.13
N LEU A 23 9.87 2.76 4.24
CA LEU A 23 9.16 1.51 4.48
C LEU A 23 10.11 0.33 4.52
N GLU A 24 11.17 0.38 3.76
CA GLU A 24 12.15 -0.70 3.74
C GLU A 24 12.88 -0.88 5.05
N ASN A 25 12.81 0.12 5.92
CA ASN A 25 13.43 0.02 7.24
C ASN A 25 12.57 -0.72 8.26
N HIS A 26 11.37 -1.09 7.89
CA HIS A 26 10.47 -1.81 8.77
C HIS A 26 10.62 -3.30 8.56
N SER A 27 10.55 -4.07 9.63
CA SER A 27 10.62 -5.52 9.52
C SER A 27 9.29 -6.13 9.16
N SER A 28 8.20 -5.42 9.39
CA SER A 28 6.88 -5.91 9.03
C SER A 28 5.98 -4.74 8.64
N LEU A 29 5.09 -5.00 7.72
CA LEU A 29 4.12 -4.01 7.25
C LEU A 29 2.78 -4.70 7.10
N ALA A 30 1.72 -4.00 7.46
CA ALA A 30 0.38 -4.48 7.21
C ALA A 30 -0.06 -3.95 5.85
N ILE A 31 -0.48 -4.85 4.99
CA ILE A 31 -0.89 -4.51 3.63
C ILE A 31 -2.35 -4.86 3.49
N ASP A 32 -3.14 -3.88 3.09
CA ASP A 32 -4.55 -4.09 2.85
C ASP A 32 -4.85 -3.56 1.45
N THR A 33 -5.57 -4.35 0.68
CA THR A 33 -5.93 -3.95 -0.67
C THR A 33 -7.43 -3.95 -0.78
N GLU A 34 -7.95 -2.97 -1.50
CA GLU A 34 -9.37 -2.88 -1.74
C GLU A 34 -9.61 -2.82 -3.23
N GLY A 35 -10.40 -3.74 -3.70
CA GLY A 35 -10.84 -3.75 -5.05
C GLY A 35 -12.35 -3.72 -5.04
N SER A 36 -12.95 -3.01 -5.95
CA SER A 36 -14.38 -2.98 -6.02
C SER A 36 -14.87 -4.04 -6.97
N GLY A 37 -16.02 -4.58 -6.67
CA GLY A 37 -16.69 -5.46 -7.61
C GLY A 37 -15.86 -6.62 -8.09
N LEU A 38 -15.40 -7.39 -7.18
CA LEU A 38 -14.54 -8.51 -7.52
C LEU A 38 -15.11 -9.44 -8.55
N GLN A 39 -16.41 -9.37 -8.73
CA GLN A 39 -17.11 -10.24 -9.65
C GLN A 39 -17.07 -9.75 -11.10
N ILE A 40 -16.50 -8.59 -11.31
CA ILE A 40 -16.47 -8.02 -12.66
C ILE A 40 -15.02 -7.96 -13.12
N PRO A 41 -14.56 -9.02 -13.76
CA PRO A 41 -13.12 -9.21 -13.96
C PRO A 41 -12.45 -8.18 -14.84
N HIS A 42 -13.14 -7.63 -15.80
CA HIS A 42 -12.45 -6.71 -16.69
C HIS A 42 -12.51 -5.26 -16.22
N ARG A 43 -13.17 -5.01 -15.12
CA ARG A 43 -13.30 -3.65 -14.62
C ARG A 43 -12.69 -3.47 -13.28
N ASP A 44 -12.73 -4.51 -12.52
CA ASP A 44 -12.40 -4.40 -11.13
C ASP A 44 -11.02 -4.74 -10.85
N LYS A 45 -10.29 -3.74 -10.69
CA LYS A 45 -8.90 -3.81 -10.33
C LYS A 45 -8.75 -3.23 -8.95
N LEU A 46 -7.57 -3.30 -8.43
CA LEU A 46 -7.31 -2.71 -7.14
C LEU A 46 -7.62 -1.23 -7.18
N SER A 47 -8.47 -0.80 -6.27
CA SER A 47 -8.78 0.61 -6.14
C SER A 47 -7.81 1.31 -5.23
N LEU A 48 -7.38 0.60 -4.19
CA LEU A 48 -6.50 1.18 -3.21
C LEU A 48 -5.57 0.12 -2.66
N VAL A 49 -4.36 0.55 -2.34
CA VAL A 49 -3.43 -0.26 -1.56
C VAL A 49 -3.10 0.56 -0.33
N GLN A 50 -3.27 -0.03 0.84
CA GLN A 50 -2.97 0.64 2.08
C GLN A 50 -1.85 -0.10 2.79
N ILE A 51 -0.82 0.64 3.17
CA ILE A 51 0.32 0.09 3.88
C ILE A 51 0.41 0.79 5.23
N SER A 52 0.44 0.00 6.29
CA SER A 52 0.53 0.52 7.64
C SER A 52 1.79 0.02 8.31
N THR A 53 2.44 0.89 9.05
CA THR A 53 3.72 0.57 9.67
C THR A 53 3.61 0.16 11.12
N GLY A 54 2.45 0.34 11.72
CA GLY A 54 2.32 0.07 13.14
C GLY A 54 2.60 1.29 14.01
N ASN A 55 3.02 2.38 13.40
CA ASN A 55 3.32 3.62 14.12
C ASN A 55 2.24 4.66 13.92
N ASN A 56 1.03 4.21 13.65
CA ASN A 56 -0.10 5.08 13.37
C ASN A 56 0.04 5.85 12.07
N ASP A 57 0.90 5.39 11.19
CA ASP A 57 1.03 5.97 9.86
C ASP A 57 0.42 5.01 8.85
N ALA A 58 -0.29 5.57 7.90
CA ALA A 58 -0.86 4.78 6.82
C ALA A 58 -0.53 5.45 5.50
N TYR A 59 -0.14 4.65 4.54
CA TYR A 59 0.18 5.12 3.20
C TYR A 59 -0.83 4.50 2.25
N ILE A 60 -1.59 5.35 1.58
CA ILE A 60 -2.65 4.91 0.70
C ILE A 60 -2.26 5.25 -0.72
N VAL A 61 -2.24 4.26 -1.57
CA VAL A 61 -1.89 4.43 -2.96
C VAL A 61 -3.07 4.06 -3.82
N GLN A 62 -3.42 4.94 -4.73
CA GLN A 62 -4.41 4.63 -5.74
C GLN A 62 -3.68 4.27 -7.02
N PRO A 63 -3.68 2.99 -7.39
CA PRO A 63 -2.93 2.57 -8.57
C PRO A 63 -3.48 3.19 -9.84
N ASN A 64 -2.60 3.28 -10.83
CA ASN A 64 -3.00 3.77 -12.14
C ASN A 64 -3.95 2.77 -12.77
N ARG A 65 -5.14 3.22 -13.12
CA ARG A 65 -6.17 2.31 -13.59
C ARG A 65 -5.95 1.79 -14.99
N LYS A 66 -5.02 2.37 -15.70
CA LYS A 66 -4.73 1.92 -17.05
C LYS A 66 -3.57 0.94 -17.08
N THR A 67 -2.53 1.24 -16.34
CA THR A 67 -1.32 0.43 -16.40
C THR A 67 -1.14 -0.46 -15.19
N TYR A 68 -1.69 -0.07 -14.06
CA TYR A 68 -1.50 -0.77 -12.79
C TYR A 68 -0.03 -0.98 -12.45
N LYS A 69 0.80 -0.07 -12.89
CA LYS A 69 2.22 -0.15 -12.61
C LYS A 69 2.53 0.64 -11.37
N ALA A 70 3.15 -0.02 -10.41
CA ALA A 70 3.55 0.60 -9.17
C ALA A 70 4.85 -0.06 -8.74
N PRO A 71 5.96 0.25 -9.42
CA PRO A 71 7.21 -0.46 -9.17
C PRO A 71 7.70 -0.36 -7.74
N ASN A 72 7.45 0.73 -7.06
CA ASN A 72 7.90 0.85 -5.67
C ASN A 72 7.06 -0.02 -4.74
N ILE A 73 5.76 -0.08 -4.98
CA ILE A 73 4.91 -1.00 -4.23
C ILE A 73 5.37 -2.43 -4.47
N VAL A 74 5.70 -2.78 -5.71
CA VAL A 74 6.15 -4.12 -6.02
C VAL A 74 7.43 -4.44 -5.28
N LYS A 75 8.35 -3.48 -5.17
CA LYS A 75 9.58 -3.70 -4.43
C LYS A 75 9.30 -4.04 -2.96
N ILE A 76 8.32 -3.39 -2.38
CA ILE A 76 7.93 -3.71 -1.01
C ILE A 76 7.38 -5.12 -0.93
N LEU A 77 6.51 -5.48 -1.86
CA LEU A 77 5.86 -6.79 -1.82
C LEU A 77 6.85 -7.91 -2.05
N GLU A 78 7.87 -7.68 -2.84
CA GLU A 78 8.87 -8.69 -3.15
C GLU A 78 10.04 -8.73 -2.18
N ASN A 79 10.10 -7.79 -1.25
CA ASN A 79 11.22 -7.70 -0.33
C ASN A 79 11.09 -8.78 0.74
N GLU A 80 11.97 -9.77 0.69
CA GLU A 80 11.90 -10.91 1.61
C GLU A 80 12.29 -10.55 3.02
N ASN A 81 12.90 -9.40 3.22
CA ASN A 81 13.28 -8.96 4.56
C ASN A 81 12.14 -8.28 5.29
N ILE A 82 11.02 -8.07 4.62
CA ILE A 82 9.85 -7.45 5.21
C ILE A 82 8.74 -8.47 5.26
N THR A 83 8.22 -8.71 6.45
CA THR A 83 7.05 -9.56 6.61
C THR A 83 5.82 -8.76 6.24
N LYS A 84 5.03 -9.26 5.32
CA LYS A 84 3.80 -8.60 4.92
C LYS A 84 2.64 -9.32 5.58
N ILE A 85 1.84 -8.54 6.31
CA ILE A 85 0.67 -9.05 7.00
C ILE A 85 -0.53 -8.57 6.21
N GLY A 86 -1.23 -9.50 5.59
CA GLY A 86 -2.33 -9.15 4.71
C GLY A 86 -3.67 -9.31 5.36
N HIS A 87 -4.63 -8.66 4.75
CA HIS A 87 -6.02 -8.81 5.17
C HIS A 87 -6.89 -9.16 3.99
#